data_04fe673c6f8aa84ca36f7212af540ce7
#
_entry.id   04fe673c6f8aa84ca36f7212af540ce7
#
_cell.length_a   1.000
_cell.length_b   1.000
_cell.length_c   1.000
_cell.angle_alpha   90.00
_cell.angle_beta   90.00
_cell.angle_gamma   90.00
#
_symmetry.space_group_name_H-M   'P 1'
#
loop_
_entity.id
_entity.type
_entity.pdbx_description
1 polymer ?
#
loop_
_entity_poly.entity_id
_entity_poly.type
_entity_poly.pdbx_seq_one_letter_code
_entity_poly.pdbx_strand_id
1 'polypeptide(L)'
;MTAAASLPVRLPAPPRRPSWLVAATVASVGIPAGTRTVGSGAQVTPADVATACLVAVAAFLLATGRAELPRRALPAFGPLVAGLGISTVCSADTAASLPGFVRDAQVFVLVPLAVVVLVRDRRDFAIVCGSVLGLGLAEAAFGIWQAVTEHGAAMDGRNIRAVGTFGAVDVMAMSVVAGLAFLVLTALALAAPGRGVAAVLGALAGLGVLGAALALALSRGTWIALGAAAVLVLVLFDRWTAVKALACCAALLVVTVAGAGGGAQAVVDRSRSLAGTVGAPDRSVDDRYHLWSAALRIWEDHPGTGVGVKNFPAYRDAYAGIELSSGSETSDPVHGYARQPLLSPHNEYLLFLSEQGVLGFAGLAALAAALAAGLWKRRGVRDPFWLAGVALLAFLLVNFLYADLGGPTCALIAVVIGIVASRSLGTVRA
;
A
#
# COMPACT_ATOMS: atom_id res chain seq x y z
N MET A 1 18.64 26.66 -53.02
CA MET A 1 18.00 25.81 -52.00
C MET A 1 19.01 25.59 -50.87
N THR A 2 18.91 26.40 -49.83
CA THR A 2 19.79 26.39 -48.65
C THR A 2 19.19 25.40 -47.64
N ALA A 3 19.89 24.31 -47.39
CA ALA A 3 19.53 23.32 -46.34
C ALA A 3 19.68 23.99 -44.97
N ALA A 4 18.57 24.14 -44.26
CA ALA A 4 18.57 24.59 -42.88
C ALA A 4 19.19 23.48 -42.01
N ALA A 5 20.39 23.74 -41.46
CA ALA A 5 21.02 22.89 -40.48
C ALA A 5 20.19 22.89 -39.20
N SER A 6 19.53 21.77 -38.91
CA SER A 6 18.84 21.56 -37.64
C SER A 6 19.89 21.51 -36.51
N LEU A 7 19.85 22.53 -35.65
CA LEU A 7 20.64 22.54 -34.41
C LEU A 7 20.22 21.31 -33.54
N PRO A 8 21.18 20.48 -33.07
CA PRO A 8 20.83 19.40 -32.19
C PRO A 8 20.28 19.95 -30.87
N VAL A 9 19.01 19.65 -30.59
CA VAL A 9 18.38 19.96 -29.29
C VAL A 9 19.18 19.19 -28.25
N ARG A 10 20.01 19.88 -27.49
CA ARG A 10 20.67 19.28 -26.30
C ARG A 10 19.63 19.03 -25.24
N LEU A 11 19.11 17.80 -25.19
CA LEU A 11 18.27 17.36 -24.08
C LEU A 11 19.06 17.48 -22.76
N PRO A 12 18.44 17.98 -21.69
CA PRO A 12 19.09 18.08 -20.40
C PRO A 12 19.63 16.71 -19.96
N ALA A 13 20.83 16.70 -19.37
CA ALA A 13 21.40 15.47 -18.84
C ALA A 13 20.46 14.90 -17.78
N PRO A 14 20.17 13.59 -17.80
CA PRO A 14 19.31 12.98 -16.81
C PRO A 14 19.89 13.20 -15.41
N PRO A 15 19.03 13.34 -14.37
CA PRO A 15 19.49 13.56 -13.01
C PRO A 15 20.52 12.49 -12.62
N ARG A 16 21.57 12.88 -11.92
CA ARG A 16 22.70 11.99 -11.56
C ARG A 16 22.25 10.69 -10.89
N ARG A 17 21.06 10.71 -10.22
CA ARG A 17 20.39 9.55 -9.62
C ARG A 17 18.88 9.65 -9.82
N PRO A 18 18.33 8.93 -10.79
CA PRO A 18 16.89 8.97 -11.06
C PRO A 18 16.03 8.43 -9.91
N SER A 19 16.58 7.69 -8.98
CA SER A 19 15.92 7.23 -7.74
C SER A 19 15.40 8.38 -6.86
N TRP A 20 15.95 9.60 -6.97
CA TRP A 20 15.39 10.78 -6.30
C TRP A 20 14.01 11.17 -6.80
N LEU A 21 13.65 10.84 -8.06
CA LEU A 21 12.30 11.02 -8.57
C LEU A 21 11.32 10.06 -7.88
N VAL A 22 11.75 8.82 -7.63
CA VAL A 22 10.95 7.86 -6.87
C VAL A 22 10.75 8.36 -5.43
N ALA A 23 11.83 8.85 -4.79
CA ALA A 23 11.74 9.41 -3.45
C ALA A 23 10.82 10.65 -3.38
N ALA A 24 10.86 11.53 -4.38
CA ALA A 24 9.95 12.67 -4.49
C ALA A 24 8.49 12.23 -4.69
N THR A 25 8.26 11.17 -5.46
CA THR A 25 6.92 10.56 -5.62
C THR A 25 6.41 10.03 -4.28
N VAL A 26 7.24 9.35 -3.49
CA VAL A 26 6.87 8.91 -2.14
C VAL A 26 6.54 10.10 -1.24
N ALA A 27 7.38 11.13 -1.24
CA ALA A 27 7.14 12.33 -0.41
C ALA A 27 5.84 13.08 -0.80
N SER A 28 5.48 13.07 -2.09
CA SER A 28 4.25 13.72 -2.57
C SER A 28 2.95 13.07 -2.07
N VAL A 29 3.02 11.82 -1.58
CA VAL A 29 1.87 11.11 -0.99
C VAL A 29 1.40 11.78 0.30
N GLY A 30 2.31 12.36 1.08
CA GLY A 30 1.98 13.11 2.31
C GLY A 30 1.42 14.52 2.05
N ILE A 31 1.31 14.97 0.80
CA ILE A 31 0.69 16.25 0.49
C ILE A 31 -0.82 16.06 0.43
N PRO A 32 -1.60 16.76 1.29
CA PRO A 32 -3.06 16.63 1.29
C PRO A 32 -3.64 16.88 -0.10
N ALA A 33 -4.48 15.97 -0.57
CA ALA A 33 -5.22 16.15 -1.81
C ALA A 33 -6.25 17.25 -1.59
N GLY A 34 -6.06 18.41 -2.21
CA GLY A 34 -7.10 19.42 -2.27
C GLY A 34 -8.33 18.88 -3.03
N THR A 35 -9.50 19.45 -2.78
CA THR A 35 -10.80 19.07 -3.39
C THR A 35 -10.89 19.36 -4.91
N ARG A 36 -9.80 19.24 -5.64
CA ARG A 36 -9.79 19.48 -7.10
C ARG A 36 -10.29 18.24 -7.83
N THR A 37 -11.53 18.30 -8.26
CA THR A 37 -12.10 17.34 -9.22
C THR A 37 -11.77 17.76 -10.64
N VAL A 38 -11.26 16.84 -11.46
CA VAL A 38 -11.04 17.05 -12.90
C VAL A 38 -12.07 16.24 -13.67
N GLY A 39 -12.92 16.90 -14.45
CA GLY A 39 -13.90 16.24 -15.32
C GLY A 39 -14.92 15.38 -14.56
N SER A 40 -15.05 14.11 -14.91
CA SER A 40 -16.02 13.14 -14.40
C SER A 40 -15.92 12.77 -12.90
N GLY A 41 -15.46 13.69 -12.05
CA GLY A 41 -15.35 13.44 -10.60
C GLY A 41 -14.05 12.75 -10.15
N ALA A 42 -13.11 12.49 -11.05
CA ALA A 42 -11.82 11.94 -10.68
C ALA A 42 -10.97 12.97 -9.91
N GLN A 43 -10.55 12.60 -8.70
CA GLN A 43 -9.62 13.44 -7.92
C GLN A 43 -8.19 13.15 -8.35
N VAL A 44 -7.50 14.18 -8.84
CA VAL A 44 -6.07 14.10 -9.17
C VAL A 44 -5.25 14.61 -7.99
N THR A 45 -4.44 13.77 -7.42
CA THR A 45 -3.55 14.11 -6.29
C THR A 45 -2.18 14.57 -6.79
N PRO A 46 -1.38 15.30 -5.97
CA PRO A 46 0.02 15.58 -6.28
C PRO A 46 0.84 14.31 -6.56
N ALA A 47 0.50 13.19 -5.88
CA ALA A 47 1.14 11.90 -6.09
C ALA A 47 0.81 11.30 -7.47
N ASP A 48 -0.38 11.54 -8.03
CA ASP A 48 -0.72 11.10 -9.39
C ASP A 48 0.12 11.82 -10.43
N VAL A 49 0.32 13.13 -10.27
CA VAL A 49 1.21 13.92 -11.15
C VAL A 49 2.66 13.41 -11.04
N ALA A 50 3.13 13.17 -9.83
CA ALA A 50 4.49 12.66 -9.60
C ALA A 50 4.68 11.27 -10.23
N THR A 51 3.70 10.36 -10.11
CA THR A 51 3.76 9.05 -10.76
C THR A 51 3.71 9.13 -12.28
N ALA A 52 2.93 10.03 -12.85
CA ALA A 52 2.92 10.26 -14.30
C ALA A 52 4.29 10.76 -14.80
N CYS A 53 4.90 11.71 -14.11
CA CYS A 53 6.27 12.17 -14.41
C CYS A 53 7.29 11.02 -14.28
N LEU A 54 7.16 10.19 -13.24
CA LEU A 54 8.03 9.03 -13.01
C LEU A 54 7.96 8.04 -14.19
N VAL A 55 6.75 7.70 -14.62
CA VAL A 55 6.49 6.81 -15.77
C VAL A 55 7.03 7.42 -17.06
N ALA A 56 6.80 8.72 -17.30
CA ALA A 56 7.30 9.41 -18.48
C ALA A 56 8.84 9.40 -18.56
N VAL A 57 9.53 9.64 -17.44
CA VAL A 57 10.99 9.57 -17.38
C VAL A 57 11.49 8.16 -17.63
N ALA A 58 10.86 7.13 -17.02
CA ALA A 58 11.23 5.74 -17.26
C ALA A 58 11.03 5.33 -18.73
N ALA A 59 9.89 5.70 -19.33
CA ALA A 59 9.60 5.46 -20.73
C ALA A 59 10.63 6.15 -21.67
N PHE A 60 10.98 7.40 -21.37
CA PHE A 60 12.02 8.11 -22.11
C PHE A 60 13.39 7.41 -22.04
N LEU A 61 13.79 6.93 -20.87
CA LEU A 61 15.06 6.22 -20.72
C LEU A 61 15.07 4.89 -21.48
N LEU A 62 13.94 4.17 -21.51
CA LEU A 62 13.77 2.94 -22.29
C LEU A 62 13.79 3.25 -23.79
N ALA A 63 13.03 4.23 -24.25
CA ALA A 63 12.95 4.61 -25.67
C ALA A 63 14.29 5.10 -26.25
N THR A 64 15.13 5.73 -25.41
CA THR A 64 16.46 6.20 -25.81
C THR A 64 17.58 5.17 -25.61
N GLY A 65 17.24 3.94 -25.21
CA GLY A 65 18.23 2.89 -24.94
C GLY A 65 19.15 3.16 -23.73
N ARG A 66 18.82 4.14 -22.88
CA ARG A 66 19.59 4.51 -21.68
C ARG A 66 19.29 3.62 -20.48
N ALA A 67 18.24 2.82 -20.58
CA ALA A 67 17.85 1.80 -19.62
C ALA A 67 17.20 0.62 -20.34
N GLU A 68 17.18 -0.52 -19.67
CA GLU A 68 16.58 -1.75 -20.18
C GLU A 68 15.66 -2.36 -19.11
N LEU A 69 14.56 -2.95 -19.55
CA LEU A 69 13.74 -3.79 -18.70
C LEU A 69 14.36 -5.18 -18.56
N PRO A 70 14.38 -5.75 -17.35
CA PRO A 70 14.85 -7.11 -17.16
C PRO A 70 13.94 -8.07 -17.95
N ARG A 71 14.54 -9.07 -18.62
CA ARG A 71 13.79 -10.07 -19.42
C ARG A 71 12.67 -10.77 -18.65
N ARG A 72 12.75 -10.80 -17.33
CA ARG A 72 11.74 -11.39 -16.43
C ARG A 72 10.56 -10.46 -16.15
N ALA A 73 10.63 -9.19 -16.55
CA ALA A 73 9.53 -8.24 -16.33
C ALA A 73 8.28 -8.65 -17.14
N LEU A 74 8.46 -9.04 -18.42
CA LEU A 74 7.35 -9.43 -19.27
C LEU A 74 6.57 -10.64 -18.73
N PRO A 75 7.18 -11.78 -18.38
CA PRO A 75 6.42 -12.90 -17.82
C PRO A 75 5.87 -12.63 -16.41
N ALA A 76 6.42 -11.68 -15.66
CA ALA A 76 5.88 -11.31 -14.35
C ALA A 76 4.66 -10.41 -14.43
N PHE A 77 4.68 -9.40 -15.29
CA PHE A 77 3.61 -8.39 -15.38
C PHE A 77 2.64 -8.65 -16.54
N GLY A 78 3.05 -9.38 -17.58
CA GLY A 78 2.26 -9.63 -18.79
C GLY A 78 0.91 -10.30 -18.53
N PRO A 79 0.80 -11.36 -17.71
CA PRO A 79 -0.48 -11.99 -17.41
C PRO A 79 -1.49 -11.02 -16.79
N LEU A 80 -1.04 -10.14 -15.90
CA LEU A 80 -1.91 -9.12 -15.29
C LEU A 80 -2.38 -8.10 -16.32
N VAL A 81 -1.48 -7.59 -17.18
CA VAL A 81 -1.85 -6.67 -18.26
C VAL A 81 -2.87 -7.29 -19.20
N ALA A 82 -2.69 -8.56 -19.56
CA ALA A 82 -3.63 -9.29 -20.40
C ALA A 82 -5.00 -9.43 -19.73
N GLY A 83 -5.03 -9.83 -18.44
CA GLY A 83 -6.27 -9.96 -17.67
C GLY A 83 -7.03 -8.63 -17.57
N LEU A 84 -6.34 -7.55 -17.18
CA LEU A 84 -6.91 -6.19 -17.13
C LEU A 84 -7.50 -5.76 -18.49
N GLY A 85 -6.73 -5.96 -19.57
CA GLY A 85 -7.15 -5.57 -20.91
C GLY A 85 -8.39 -6.35 -21.38
N ILE A 86 -8.38 -7.67 -21.24
CA ILE A 86 -9.48 -8.55 -21.63
C ILE A 86 -10.75 -8.18 -20.83
N SER A 87 -10.65 -8.07 -19.51
CA SER A 87 -11.78 -7.70 -18.66
C SER A 87 -12.38 -6.35 -19.05
N THR A 88 -11.53 -5.35 -19.32
CA THR A 88 -12.00 -4.02 -19.75
C THR A 88 -12.73 -4.05 -21.08
N VAL A 89 -12.21 -4.78 -22.08
CA VAL A 89 -12.84 -4.91 -23.41
C VAL A 89 -14.14 -5.71 -23.34
N CYS A 90 -14.20 -6.72 -22.48
CA CYS A 90 -15.40 -7.56 -22.28
C CYS A 90 -16.42 -6.96 -21.32
N SER A 91 -16.14 -5.80 -20.73
CA SER A 91 -17.06 -5.11 -19.82
C SER A 91 -18.35 -4.69 -20.53
N ALA A 92 -19.48 -4.78 -19.83
CA ALA A 92 -20.77 -4.27 -20.31
C ALA A 92 -20.74 -2.74 -20.54
N ASP A 93 -19.94 -2.00 -19.76
CA ASP A 93 -19.69 -0.58 -19.95
C ASP A 93 -18.17 -0.34 -20.00
N THR A 94 -17.62 -0.42 -21.22
CA THR A 94 -16.19 -0.19 -21.46
C THR A 94 -15.78 1.26 -21.14
N ALA A 95 -16.66 2.23 -21.34
CA ALA A 95 -16.38 3.64 -21.06
C ALA A 95 -16.23 3.89 -19.55
N ALA A 96 -17.07 3.26 -18.73
CA ALA A 96 -16.97 3.30 -17.27
C ALA A 96 -15.74 2.54 -16.77
N SER A 97 -15.33 1.46 -17.46
CA SER A 97 -14.18 0.63 -17.07
C SER A 97 -12.83 1.25 -17.43
N LEU A 98 -12.75 2.11 -18.44
CA LEU A 98 -11.47 2.64 -18.93
C LEU A 98 -10.69 3.45 -17.87
N PRO A 99 -11.28 4.35 -17.08
CA PRO A 99 -10.56 5.04 -16.00
C PRO A 99 -10.00 4.06 -14.95
N GLY A 100 -10.76 2.99 -14.63
CA GLY A 100 -10.31 1.93 -13.73
C GLY A 100 -9.13 1.15 -14.30
N PHE A 101 -9.20 0.76 -15.57
CA PHE A 101 -8.08 0.12 -16.27
C PHE A 101 -6.81 0.97 -16.22
N VAL A 102 -6.92 2.27 -16.52
CA VAL A 102 -5.76 3.19 -16.45
C VAL A 102 -5.18 3.24 -15.03
N ARG A 103 -6.05 3.27 -14.01
CA ARG A 103 -5.62 3.31 -12.61
C ARG A 103 -4.93 2.01 -12.20
N ASP A 104 -5.52 0.86 -12.48
CA ASP A 104 -4.92 -0.43 -12.15
C ASP A 104 -3.63 -0.68 -12.92
N ALA A 105 -3.59 -0.33 -14.21
CA ALA A 105 -2.37 -0.37 -15.00
C ALA A 105 -1.28 0.56 -14.43
N GLN A 106 -1.64 1.78 -13.98
CA GLN A 106 -0.72 2.69 -13.32
C GLN A 106 -0.14 2.07 -12.05
N VAL A 107 -1.00 1.56 -11.15
CA VAL A 107 -0.60 1.10 -9.82
C VAL A 107 0.13 -0.23 -9.87
N PHE A 108 -0.36 -1.18 -10.62
CA PHE A 108 0.19 -2.55 -10.63
C PHE A 108 1.27 -2.78 -11.69
N VAL A 109 1.38 -1.92 -12.72
CA VAL A 109 2.26 -2.19 -13.86
C VAL A 109 3.20 -1.02 -14.15
N LEU A 110 2.67 0.16 -14.51
CA LEU A 110 3.48 1.26 -15.05
C LEU A 110 4.44 1.84 -14.02
N VAL A 111 3.93 2.19 -12.83
CA VAL A 111 4.76 2.73 -11.75
C VAL A 111 5.74 1.69 -11.21
N PRO A 112 5.34 0.43 -10.92
CA PRO A 112 6.28 -0.61 -10.55
C PRO A 112 7.40 -0.83 -11.57
N LEU A 113 7.10 -0.87 -12.86
CA LEU A 113 8.11 -1.00 -13.91
C LEU A 113 9.01 0.24 -14.01
N ALA A 114 8.45 1.44 -13.83
CA ALA A 114 9.25 2.67 -13.76
C ALA A 114 10.25 2.62 -12.59
N VAL A 115 9.83 2.16 -11.41
CA VAL A 115 10.72 1.97 -10.26
C VAL A 115 11.82 0.94 -10.56
N VAL A 116 11.47 -0.19 -11.21
CA VAL A 116 12.44 -1.21 -11.64
C VAL A 116 13.50 -0.63 -12.57
N VAL A 117 13.14 0.30 -13.46
CA VAL A 117 14.05 0.98 -14.39
C VAL A 117 14.95 1.98 -13.67
N LEU A 118 14.42 2.67 -12.66
CA LEU A 118 15.09 3.79 -11.99
C LEU A 118 15.92 3.39 -10.78
N VAL A 119 15.60 2.26 -10.14
CA VAL A 119 16.35 1.70 -8.98
C VAL A 119 17.38 0.69 -9.51
N ARG A 120 18.63 1.12 -9.64
CA ARG A 120 19.70 0.38 -10.34
C ARG A 120 20.69 -0.30 -9.40
N ASP A 121 20.92 0.29 -8.23
CA ASP A 121 21.90 -0.18 -7.26
C ASP A 121 21.35 -0.15 -5.82
N ARG A 122 22.16 -0.64 -4.87
CA ARG A 122 21.82 -0.67 -3.44
C ARG A 122 21.60 0.74 -2.86
N ARG A 123 22.27 1.76 -3.41
CA ARG A 123 22.14 3.14 -2.95
C ARG A 123 20.82 3.76 -3.40
N ASP A 124 20.42 3.47 -4.63
CA ASP A 124 19.09 3.85 -5.14
C ASP A 124 17.99 3.20 -4.31
N PHE A 125 18.13 1.90 -4.01
CA PHE A 125 17.20 1.19 -3.14
C PHE A 125 17.14 1.80 -1.74
N ALA A 126 18.29 2.15 -1.16
CA ALA A 126 18.37 2.80 0.15
C ALA A 126 17.69 4.18 0.15
N ILE A 127 17.83 4.98 -0.92
CA ILE A 127 17.17 6.29 -1.07
C ILE A 127 15.65 6.10 -1.03
N VAL A 128 15.12 5.14 -1.78
CA VAL A 128 13.66 4.92 -1.84
C VAL A 128 13.14 4.35 -0.50
N CYS A 129 13.83 3.38 0.09
CA CYS A 129 13.48 2.90 1.43
C CYS A 129 13.55 4.01 2.48
N GLY A 130 14.55 4.88 2.39
CA GLY A 130 14.70 6.05 3.24
C GLY A 130 13.56 7.05 3.10
N SER A 131 13.04 7.26 1.87
CA SER A 131 11.87 8.12 1.65
C SER A 131 10.58 7.53 2.23
N VAL A 132 10.37 6.20 2.09
CA VAL A 132 9.24 5.51 2.74
C VAL A 132 9.32 5.64 4.26
N LEU A 133 10.50 5.44 4.83
CA LEU A 133 10.73 5.61 6.27
C LEU A 133 10.50 7.07 6.72
N GLY A 134 11.03 8.04 5.97
CA GLY A 134 10.85 9.46 6.27
C GLY A 134 9.40 9.89 6.24
N LEU A 135 8.64 9.48 5.20
CA LEU A 135 7.20 9.72 5.12
C LEU A 135 6.48 9.09 6.31
N GLY A 136 6.76 7.80 6.59
CA GLY A 136 6.10 7.09 7.68
C GLY A 136 6.34 7.71 9.05
N LEU A 137 7.57 8.18 9.33
CA LEU A 137 7.89 8.87 10.58
C LEU A 137 7.20 10.25 10.68
N ALA A 138 7.11 11.00 9.58
CA ALA A 138 6.41 12.28 9.54
C ALA A 138 4.92 12.09 9.79
N GLU A 139 4.29 11.15 9.10
CA GLU A 139 2.87 10.82 9.27
C GLU A 139 2.58 10.27 10.68
N ALA A 140 3.48 9.43 11.21
CA ALA A 140 3.36 8.89 12.56
C ALA A 140 3.43 10.00 13.63
N ALA A 141 4.40 10.92 13.51
CA ALA A 141 4.53 12.03 14.45
C ALA A 141 3.31 12.95 14.41
N PHE A 142 2.82 13.27 13.21
CA PHE A 142 1.61 14.08 13.04
C PHE A 142 0.37 13.36 13.57
N GLY A 143 0.20 12.06 13.28
CA GLY A 143 -0.92 11.27 13.78
C GLY A 143 -0.93 11.13 15.32
N ILE A 144 0.23 10.97 15.95
CA ILE A 144 0.34 10.98 17.42
C ILE A 144 -0.09 12.34 17.97
N TRP A 145 0.38 13.44 17.37
CA TRP A 145 -0.06 14.77 17.75
C TRP A 145 -1.57 14.93 17.63
N GLN A 146 -2.18 14.48 16.52
CA GLN A 146 -3.64 14.51 16.34
C GLN A 146 -4.38 13.75 17.44
N ALA A 147 -3.93 12.54 17.78
CA ALA A 147 -4.60 11.73 18.80
C ALA A 147 -4.49 12.35 20.22
N VAL A 148 -3.31 12.91 20.55
CA VAL A 148 -3.06 13.54 21.87
C VAL A 148 -3.84 14.86 22.03
N THR A 149 -4.02 15.62 20.95
CA THR A 149 -4.73 16.90 20.97
C THR A 149 -6.21 16.78 20.59
N GLU A 150 -6.72 15.58 20.40
CA GLU A 150 -8.10 15.28 19.97
C GLU A 150 -8.49 15.96 18.63
N HIS A 151 -7.52 16.08 17.71
CA HIS A 151 -7.71 16.57 16.35
C HIS A 151 -7.71 15.44 15.30
N GLY A 152 -7.80 14.20 15.72
CA GLY A 152 -7.89 13.03 14.84
C GLY A 152 -9.32 12.75 14.36
N ALA A 153 -9.52 11.60 13.70
CA ALA A 153 -10.86 11.16 13.33
C ALA A 153 -11.64 10.66 14.54
N ALA A 154 -12.98 10.75 14.45
CA ALA A 154 -13.86 10.28 15.51
C ALA A 154 -13.82 8.75 15.65
N MET A 155 -13.80 8.30 16.90
CA MET A 155 -13.96 6.92 17.31
C MET A 155 -14.71 6.91 18.62
N ASP A 156 -15.87 6.24 18.67
CA ASP A 156 -16.73 6.17 19.85
C ASP A 156 -17.03 7.56 20.46
N GLY A 157 -17.29 8.55 19.60
CA GLY A 157 -17.63 9.93 19.99
C GLY A 157 -16.45 10.83 20.39
N ARG A 158 -15.20 10.34 20.29
CA ARG A 158 -13.97 11.12 20.57
C ARG A 158 -13.05 11.16 19.35
N ASN A 159 -12.38 12.29 19.11
CA ASN A 159 -11.49 12.50 17.96
C ASN A 159 -10.05 11.99 18.24
N ILE A 160 -9.94 10.76 18.71
CA ILE A 160 -8.69 10.14 19.18
C ILE A 160 -7.97 9.28 18.14
N ARG A 161 -8.58 9.03 16.96
CA ARG A 161 -8.01 8.19 15.95
C ARG A 161 -6.99 8.97 15.12
N ALA A 162 -5.74 8.51 15.12
CA ALA A 162 -4.68 9.09 14.30
C ALA A 162 -4.91 8.76 12.81
N VAL A 163 -4.93 9.79 11.95
CA VAL A 163 -5.20 9.66 10.51
C VAL A 163 -4.13 10.33 9.65
N GLY A 164 -3.19 11.06 10.24
CA GLY A 164 -2.12 11.75 9.50
C GLY A 164 -2.66 12.88 8.61
N THR A 165 -1.94 13.15 7.53
CA THR A 165 -2.34 14.16 6.54
C THR A 165 -3.49 13.70 5.62
N PHE A 166 -3.90 12.43 5.72
CA PHE A 166 -4.92 11.82 4.84
C PHE A 166 -6.36 12.14 5.25
N GLY A 167 -6.55 12.56 6.51
CA GLY A 167 -7.87 12.94 7.02
C GLY A 167 -8.79 11.77 7.36
N ALA A 168 -10.00 12.10 7.84
CA ALA A 168 -10.97 11.14 8.34
C ALA A 168 -11.64 10.29 7.25
N VAL A 169 -11.53 10.68 5.99
CA VAL A 169 -12.06 9.93 4.84
C VAL A 169 -11.21 8.67 4.58
N ASP A 170 -9.87 8.81 4.68
CA ASP A 170 -8.91 7.73 4.42
C ASP A 170 -8.27 7.24 5.72
N VAL A 171 -9.09 6.90 6.70
CA VAL A 171 -8.66 6.53 8.07
C VAL A 171 -7.62 5.40 8.16
N MET A 172 -7.47 4.60 7.12
CA MET A 172 -6.49 3.52 7.07
C MET A 172 -5.16 3.95 6.44
N ALA A 173 -5.12 5.05 5.70
CA ALA A 173 -3.96 5.44 4.90
C ALA A 173 -2.70 5.64 5.75
N MET A 174 -2.79 6.43 6.84
CA MET A 174 -1.65 6.65 7.74
C MET A 174 -1.12 5.34 8.32
N SER A 175 -2.00 4.42 8.71
CA SER A 175 -1.59 3.14 9.29
C SER A 175 -0.86 2.25 8.28
N VAL A 176 -1.25 2.26 7.01
CA VAL A 176 -0.56 1.54 5.93
C VAL A 176 0.83 2.14 5.72
N VAL A 177 0.94 3.47 5.63
CA VAL A 177 2.23 4.18 5.48
C VAL A 177 3.16 3.88 6.65
N ALA A 178 2.68 4.00 7.88
CA ALA A 178 3.45 3.71 9.09
C ALA A 178 3.85 2.23 9.18
N GLY A 179 2.98 1.31 8.76
CA GLY A 179 3.26 -0.13 8.73
C GLY A 179 4.38 -0.49 7.75
N LEU A 180 4.34 0.07 6.54
CA LEU A 180 5.40 -0.09 5.54
C LEU A 180 6.73 0.46 6.04
N ALA A 181 6.72 1.65 6.65
CA ALA A 181 7.91 2.27 7.25
C ALA A 181 8.47 1.46 8.42
N PHE A 182 7.61 0.92 9.28
CA PHE A 182 7.99 0.04 10.40
C PHE A 182 8.73 -1.20 9.89
N LEU A 183 8.22 -1.84 8.83
CA LEU A 183 8.84 -3.02 8.24
C LEU A 183 10.19 -2.71 7.58
N VAL A 184 10.28 -1.59 6.87
CA VAL A 184 11.55 -1.11 6.29
C VAL A 184 12.58 -0.88 7.40
N LEU A 185 12.21 -0.17 8.47
CA LEU A 185 13.11 0.10 9.60
C LEU A 185 13.52 -1.19 10.31
N THR A 186 12.58 -2.13 10.50
CA THR A 186 12.85 -3.45 11.08
C THR A 186 13.89 -4.21 10.24
N ALA A 187 13.70 -4.27 8.92
CA ALA A 187 14.63 -4.95 8.02
C ALA A 187 16.04 -4.33 8.05
N LEU A 188 16.11 -2.99 8.06
CA LEU A 188 17.36 -2.26 8.16
C LEU A 188 18.04 -2.47 9.53
N ALA A 189 17.28 -2.53 10.63
CA ALA A 189 17.79 -2.73 11.97
C ALA A 189 18.34 -4.14 12.17
N LEU A 190 17.63 -5.17 11.69
CA LEU A 190 18.04 -6.57 11.83
C LEU A 190 19.33 -6.90 11.07
N ALA A 191 19.48 -6.38 9.84
CA ALA A 191 20.57 -6.75 8.96
C ALA A 191 21.83 -5.87 9.06
N ALA A 192 21.94 -5.01 10.06
CA ALA A 192 23.09 -4.13 10.24
C ALA A 192 23.96 -4.53 11.44
N PRO A 193 24.89 -5.46 11.24
CA PRO A 193 25.84 -5.84 12.29
C PRO A 193 26.78 -4.70 12.62
N GLY A 194 27.15 -4.58 13.89
CA GLY A 194 28.21 -3.65 14.34
C GLY A 194 27.82 -2.17 14.39
N ARG A 195 26.52 -1.84 14.36
CA ARG A 195 26.08 -0.45 14.58
C ARG A 195 26.37 -0.01 16.01
N GLY A 196 26.91 1.20 16.16
CA GLY A 196 27.07 1.82 17.47
C GLY A 196 25.74 2.00 18.21
N VAL A 197 25.83 2.14 19.53
CA VAL A 197 24.69 2.28 20.44
C VAL A 197 23.67 3.34 19.94
N ALA A 198 24.15 4.48 19.44
CA ALA A 198 23.30 5.55 18.93
C ALA A 198 22.39 5.10 17.77
N ALA A 199 22.88 4.27 16.86
CA ALA A 199 22.09 3.75 15.75
C ALA A 199 21.02 2.74 16.21
N VAL A 200 21.34 1.95 17.22
CA VAL A 200 20.37 1.01 17.84
C VAL A 200 19.27 1.80 18.57
N LEU A 201 19.65 2.78 19.38
CA LEU A 201 18.68 3.64 20.07
C LEU A 201 17.80 4.41 19.10
N GLY A 202 18.37 4.94 18.00
CA GLY A 202 17.61 5.60 16.94
C GLY A 202 16.61 4.67 16.25
N ALA A 203 17.01 3.42 15.97
CA ALA A 203 16.09 2.43 15.40
C ALA A 203 14.96 2.07 16.37
N LEU A 204 15.27 1.85 17.64
CA LEU A 204 14.25 1.56 18.67
C LEU A 204 13.30 2.75 18.87
N ALA A 205 13.81 3.98 18.90
CA ALA A 205 12.99 5.18 18.99
C ALA A 205 12.06 5.32 17.77
N GLY A 206 12.57 5.11 16.56
CA GLY A 206 11.76 5.12 15.34
C GLY A 206 10.69 4.04 15.32
N LEU A 207 11.01 2.81 15.72
CA LEU A 207 10.04 1.73 15.87
C LEU A 207 9.01 2.05 16.95
N GLY A 208 9.41 2.70 18.04
CA GLY A 208 8.49 3.16 19.09
C GLY A 208 7.49 4.20 18.58
N VAL A 209 7.96 5.21 17.84
CA VAL A 209 7.09 6.24 17.23
C VAL A 209 6.11 5.61 16.24
N LEU A 210 6.61 4.78 15.31
CA LEU A 210 5.77 4.10 14.32
C LEU A 210 4.77 3.15 14.99
N GLY A 211 5.20 2.41 16.02
CA GLY A 211 4.35 1.51 16.79
C GLY A 211 3.24 2.25 17.55
N ALA A 212 3.56 3.38 18.17
CA ALA A 212 2.59 4.22 18.86
C ALA A 212 1.54 4.77 17.88
N ALA A 213 1.97 5.29 16.72
CA ALA A 213 1.07 5.77 15.69
C ALA A 213 0.16 4.66 15.14
N LEU A 214 0.71 3.46 14.92
CA LEU A 214 -0.06 2.28 14.49
C LEU A 214 -1.11 1.85 15.53
N ALA A 215 -0.76 1.91 16.82
CA ALA A 215 -1.72 1.66 17.89
C ALA A 215 -2.86 2.69 17.89
N LEU A 216 -2.53 3.98 17.79
CA LEU A 216 -3.50 5.09 17.78
C LEU A 216 -4.30 5.18 16.48
N ALA A 217 -3.85 4.58 15.39
CA ALA A 217 -4.63 4.48 14.16
C ALA A 217 -5.83 3.53 14.27
N LEU A 218 -5.86 2.65 15.28
CA LEU A 218 -6.94 1.72 15.59
C LEU A 218 -7.40 0.86 14.40
N SER A 219 -6.45 0.51 13.51
CA SER A 219 -6.68 -0.25 12.27
C SER A 219 -6.35 -1.72 12.44
N ARG A 220 -7.36 -2.56 12.73
CA ARG A 220 -7.21 -4.02 12.93
C ARG A 220 -6.57 -4.72 11.73
N GLY A 221 -7.02 -4.40 10.50
CA GLY A 221 -6.48 -5.01 9.28
C GLY A 221 -4.98 -4.73 9.11
N THR A 222 -4.55 -3.49 9.34
CA THR A 222 -3.14 -3.12 9.28
C THR A 222 -2.31 -3.82 10.36
N TRP A 223 -2.83 -3.98 11.58
CA TRP A 223 -2.14 -4.70 12.66
C TRP A 223 -1.92 -6.17 12.30
N ILE A 224 -2.92 -6.84 11.70
CA ILE A 224 -2.80 -8.23 11.23
C ILE A 224 -1.73 -8.32 10.12
N ALA A 225 -1.78 -7.43 9.13
CA ALA A 225 -0.83 -7.41 8.04
C ALA A 225 0.60 -7.15 8.52
N LEU A 226 0.78 -6.18 9.43
CA LEU A 226 2.06 -5.87 10.06
C LEU A 226 2.60 -7.05 10.88
N GLY A 227 1.75 -7.64 11.72
CA GLY A 227 2.11 -8.78 12.56
C GLY A 227 2.55 -9.98 11.72
N ALA A 228 1.79 -10.34 10.70
CA ALA A 228 2.12 -11.44 9.79
C ALA A 228 3.46 -11.20 9.06
N ALA A 229 3.66 -9.99 8.51
CA ALA A 229 4.89 -9.64 7.82
C ALA A 229 6.10 -9.58 8.75
N ALA A 230 5.95 -9.00 9.95
CA ALA A 230 7.02 -8.92 10.94
C ALA A 230 7.43 -10.30 11.45
N VAL A 231 6.47 -11.16 11.79
CA VAL A 231 6.75 -12.55 12.21
C VAL A 231 7.47 -13.30 11.10
N LEU A 232 7.00 -13.22 9.86
CA LEU A 232 7.65 -13.87 8.72
C LEU A 232 9.11 -13.43 8.59
N VAL A 233 9.39 -12.13 8.63
CA VAL A 233 10.76 -11.59 8.49
C VAL A 233 11.64 -12.01 9.65
N LEU A 234 11.14 -11.96 10.89
CA LEU A 234 11.87 -12.38 12.08
C LEU A 234 12.22 -13.87 12.02
N VAL A 235 11.28 -14.73 11.63
CA VAL A 235 11.49 -16.19 11.49
C VAL A 235 12.52 -16.49 10.40
N LEU A 236 12.43 -15.79 9.25
CA LEU A 236 13.38 -15.97 8.15
C LEU A 236 14.79 -15.45 8.49
N PHE A 237 14.88 -14.40 9.31
CA PHE A 237 16.14 -13.86 9.76
C PHE A 237 16.82 -14.81 10.78
N ASP A 238 16.14 -15.10 11.87
CA ASP A 238 16.56 -16.05 12.91
C ASP A 238 15.41 -16.38 13.85
N ARG A 239 15.14 -17.67 14.05
CA ARG A 239 14.03 -18.16 14.87
C ARG A 239 14.11 -17.73 16.33
N TRP A 240 15.32 -17.63 16.89
CA TRP A 240 15.50 -17.21 18.28
C TRP A 240 15.26 -15.72 18.46
N THR A 241 15.65 -14.91 17.48
CA THR A 241 15.30 -13.49 17.43
C THR A 241 13.80 -13.31 17.33
N ALA A 242 13.10 -14.14 16.54
CA ALA A 242 11.64 -14.12 16.48
C ALA A 242 10.99 -14.41 17.84
N VAL A 243 11.45 -15.47 18.53
CA VAL A 243 10.94 -15.83 19.86
C VAL A 243 11.16 -14.70 20.86
N LYS A 244 12.37 -14.11 20.91
CA LYS A 244 12.68 -13.00 21.81
C LYS A 244 11.82 -11.77 21.51
N ALA A 245 11.66 -11.40 20.24
CA ALA A 245 10.83 -10.27 19.83
C ALA A 245 9.37 -10.47 20.22
N LEU A 246 8.80 -11.66 19.95
CA LEU A 246 7.44 -12.01 20.35
C LEU A 246 7.24 -11.98 21.87
N ALA A 247 8.20 -12.52 22.64
CA ALA A 247 8.16 -12.46 24.09
C ALA A 247 8.22 -11.02 24.62
N CYS A 248 9.07 -10.15 24.03
CA CYS A 248 9.12 -8.74 24.38
C CYS A 248 7.81 -8.02 24.04
N CYS A 249 7.21 -8.28 22.87
CA CYS A 249 5.92 -7.72 22.50
C CYS A 249 4.80 -8.18 23.45
N ALA A 250 4.77 -9.45 23.83
CA ALA A 250 3.81 -9.99 24.79
C ALA A 250 3.98 -9.33 26.18
N ALA A 251 5.22 -9.20 26.66
CA ALA A 251 5.50 -8.53 27.93
C ALA A 251 5.08 -7.06 27.90
N LEU A 252 5.38 -6.34 26.80
CA LEU A 252 4.96 -4.95 26.62
C LEU A 252 3.44 -4.81 26.60
N LEU A 253 2.74 -5.74 25.94
CA LEU A 253 1.27 -5.77 25.92
C LEU A 253 0.71 -5.97 27.34
N VAL A 254 1.27 -6.88 28.11
CA VAL A 254 0.85 -7.11 29.51
C VAL A 254 1.06 -5.85 30.35
N VAL A 255 2.22 -5.19 30.23
CA VAL A 255 2.51 -3.96 30.97
C VAL A 255 1.57 -2.81 30.56
N THR A 256 1.29 -2.66 29.26
CA THR A 256 0.35 -1.64 28.78
C THR A 256 -1.08 -1.89 29.25
N VAL A 257 -1.54 -3.13 29.22
CA VAL A 257 -2.89 -3.50 29.73
C VAL A 257 -3.00 -3.33 31.25
N ALA A 258 -1.96 -3.68 32.00
CA ALA A 258 -1.94 -3.57 33.46
C ALA A 258 -1.79 -2.11 33.93
N GLY A 259 -1.06 -1.27 33.16
CA GLY A 259 -0.82 0.13 33.47
C GLY A 259 -1.79 1.11 32.80
N ALA A 260 -2.83 0.63 32.12
CA ALA A 260 -3.70 1.44 31.27
C ALA A 260 -4.55 2.44 32.08
N GLY A 261 -4.13 3.69 32.12
CA GLY A 261 -5.03 4.84 32.32
C GLY A 261 -5.87 5.08 31.05
N GLY A 262 -6.89 5.96 31.14
CA GLY A 262 -7.95 6.12 30.14
C GLY A 262 -7.55 6.27 28.65
N GLY A 263 -6.31 6.68 28.33
CA GLY A 263 -5.85 6.78 26.93
C GLY A 263 -5.50 5.46 26.26
N ALA A 264 -5.05 4.45 27.03
CA ALA A 264 -4.75 3.13 26.49
C ALA A 264 -5.99 2.24 26.35
N GLN A 265 -7.12 2.63 26.97
CA GLN A 265 -8.35 1.84 27.00
C GLN A 265 -8.90 1.60 25.58
N ALA A 266 -8.91 2.62 24.73
CA ALA A 266 -9.36 2.49 23.33
C ALA A 266 -8.54 1.45 22.55
N VAL A 267 -7.21 1.39 22.75
CA VAL A 267 -6.33 0.37 22.12
C VAL A 267 -6.64 -1.01 22.68
N VAL A 268 -6.87 -1.12 23.98
CA VAL A 268 -7.22 -2.39 24.64
C VAL A 268 -8.57 -2.90 24.13
N ASP A 269 -9.59 -2.05 24.10
CA ASP A 269 -10.93 -2.42 23.64
C ASP A 269 -10.91 -2.80 22.14
N ARG A 270 -10.14 -2.06 21.33
CA ARG A 270 -9.94 -2.41 19.92
C ARG A 270 -9.20 -3.74 19.74
N SER A 271 -8.24 -4.05 20.62
CA SER A 271 -7.54 -5.33 20.61
C SER A 271 -8.45 -6.49 21.02
N ARG A 272 -9.32 -6.28 22.02
CA ARG A 272 -10.33 -7.26 22.43
C ARG A 272 -11.35 -7.52 21.32
N SER A 273 -11.74 -6.50 20.58
CA SER A 273 -12.67 -6.65 19.44
C SER A 273 -12.13 -7.52 18.30
N LEU A 274 -10.79 -7.74 18.22
CA LEU A 274 -10.22 -8.74 17.30
C LEU A 274 -10.68 -10.16 17.63
N ALA A 275 -10.74 -10.52 18.93
CA ALA A 275 -11.20 -11.85 19.34
C ALA A 275 -12.71 -12.04 19.12
N GLY A 276 -13.51 -10.97 19.19
CA GLY A 276 -14.95 -10.98 18.96
C GLY A 276 -15.38 -10.97 17.50
N THR A 277 -14.47 -10.72 16.56
CA THR A 277 -14.79 -10.51 15.14
C THR A 277 -15.57 -11.65 14.48
N VAL A 278 -15.36 -12.89 14.94
CA VAL A 278 -16.04 -14.09 14.40
C VAL A 278 -17.37 -14.36 15.07
N GLY A 279 -17.50 -14.08 16.37
CA GLY A 279 -18.70 -14.43 17.15
C GLY A 279 -19.72 -13.31 17.34
N ALA A 280 -19.26 -12.05 17.33
CA ALA A 280 -20.09 -10.86 17.47
C ALA A 280 -19.44 -9.70 16.70
N PRO A 281 -19.55 -9.69 15.35
CA PRO A 281 -18.93 -8.68 14.51
C PRO A 281 -19.50 -7.29 14.83
N ASP A 282 -18.63 -6.27 14.85
CA ASP A 282 -19.11 -4.89 14.84
C ASP A 282 -19.65 -4.54 13.43
N ARG A 283 -20.47 -3.48 13.33
CA ARG A 283 -21.13 -3.04 12.09
C ARG A 283 -20.16 -2.92 10.91
N SER A 284 -18.94 -2.45 11.15
CA SER A 284 -17.92 -2.30 10.09
C SER A 284 -17.43 -3.65 9.56
N VAL A 285 -17.44 -4.70 10.37
CA VAL A 285 -17.07 -6.06 9.96
C VAL A 285 -18.24 -6.71 9.26
N ASP A 286 -19.46 -6.52 9.77
CA ASP A 286 -20.69 -7.06 9.22
C ASP A 286 -20.94 -6.52 7.80
N ASP A 287 -20.85 -5.21 7.62
CA ASP A 287 -20.92 -4.58 6.28
C ASP A 287 -19.89 -5.20 5.29
N ARG A 288 -18.69 -5.52 5.75
CA ARG A 288 -17.70 -6.19 4.89
C ARG A 288 -18.11 -7.60 4.49
N TYR A 289 -18.68 -8.38 5.39
CA TYR A 289 -19.18 -9.72 5.03
C TYR A 289 -20.30 -9.66 3.99
N HIS A 290 -21.20 -8.68 4.09
CA HIS A 290 -22.24 -8.45 3.08
C HIS A 290 -21.63 -8.02 1.74
N LEU A 291 -20.63 -7.12 1.74
CA LEU A 291 -19.94 -6.72 0.52
C LEU A 291 -19.12 -7.86 -0.11
N TRP A 292 -18.50 -8.72 0.71
CA TRP A 292 -17.78 -9.90 0.23
C TRP A 292 -18.73 -10.91 -0.40
N SER A 293 -19.89 -11.11 0.23
CA SER A 293 -20.95 -11.97 -0.33
C SER A 293 -21.48 -11.42 -1.67
N ALA A 294 -21.69 -10.10 -1.77
CA ALA A 294 -22.07 -9.47 -3.04
C ALA A 294 -20.99 -9.65 -4.11
N ALA A 295 -19.70 -9.44 -3.77
CA ALA A 295 -18.60 -9.63 -4.71
C ALA A 295 -18.52 -11.07 -5.25
N LEU A 296 -18.71 -12.06 -4.37
CA LEU A 296 -18.71 -13.48 -4.77
C LEU A 296 -19.91 -13.81 -5.69
N ARG A 297 -21.10 -13.33 -5.39
CA ARG A 297 -22.28 -13.53 -6.27
C ARG A 297 -22.09 -12.87 -7.63
N ILE A 298 -21.53 -11.65 -7.68
CA ILE A 298 -21.18 -10.99 -8.93
C ILE A 298 -20.20 -11.86 -9.75
N TRP A 299 -19.20 -12.42 -9.09
CA TRP A 299 -18.25 -13.31 -9.74
C TRP A 299 -18.90 -14.62 -10.22
N GLU A 300 -19.78 -15.23 -9.44
CA GLU A 300 -20.50 -16.46 -9.82
C GLU A 300 -21.29 -16.26 -11.11
N ASP A 301 -21.89 -15.09 -11.32
CA ASP A 301 -22.63 -14.77 -12.55
C ASP A 301 -21.70 -14.33 -13.71
N HIS A 302 -20.51 -13.80 -13.39
CA HIS A 302 -19.53 -13.29 -14.37
C HIS A 302 -18.13 -13.90 -14.17
N PRO A 303 -17.95 -15.24 -14.21
CA PRO A 303 -16.73 -15.88 -13.69
C PRO A 303 -15.47 -15.62 -14.53
N GLY A 304 -15.59 -15.45 -15.84
CA GLY A 304 -14.45 -15.33 -16.76
C GLY A 304 -13.72 -13.99 -16.67
N THR A 305 -14.44 -12.93 -16.97
CA THR A 305 -13.92 -11.56 -17.14
C THR A 305 -14.43 -10.58 -16.09
N GLY A 306 -15.32 -11.01 -15.21
CA GLY A 306 -16.00 -10.12 -14.26
C GLY A 306 -16.95 -9.13 -14.95
N VAL A 307 -17.37 -8.12 -14.21
CA VAL A 307 -18.28 -7.07 -14.70
C VAL A 307 -17.55 -5.88 -15.33
N GLY A 308 -16.23 -5.89 -15.33
CA GLY A 308 -15.37 -4.79 -15.77
C GLY A 308 -14.83 -3.95 -14.61
N VAL A 309 -13.63 -3.43 -14.78
CA VAL A 309 -12.92 -2.64 -13.76
C VAL A 309 -13.77 -1.42 -13.37
N LYS A 310 -13.88 -1.12 -12.07
CA LYS A 310 -14.67 -0.01 -11.49
C LYS A 310 -16.21 -0.16 -11.64
N ASN A 311 -16.71 -1.31 -12.05
CA ASN A 311 -18.16 -1.54 -12.17
C ASN A 311 -18.78 -2.20 -10.92
N PHE A 312 -18.01 -2.63 -9.94
CA PHE A 312 -18.55 -3.18 -8.69
C PHE A 312 -19.65 -2.30 -8.08
N PRO A 313 -19.52 -0.96 -7.97
CA PRO A 313 -20.56 -0.12 -7.40
C PRO A 313 -21.90 -0.18 -8.14
N ALA A 314 -21.88 -0.34 -9.47
CA ALA A 314 -23.09 -0.40 -10.28
C ALA A 314 -23.87 -1.73 -10.10
N TYR A 315 -23.15 -2.80 -9.77
CA TYR A 315 -23.74 -4.13 -9.55
C TYR A 315 -24.04 -4.39 -8.08
N ARG A 316 -23.33 -3.75 -7.15
CA ARG A 316 -23.43 -3.98 -5.71
C ARG A 316 -24.87 -4.06 -5.19
N ASP A 317 -25.71 -3.09 -5.54
CA ASP A 317 -27.07 -2.99 -4.98
C ASP A 317 -28.00 -4.11 -5.46
N ALA A 318 -27.74 -4.71 -6.63
CA ALA A 318 -28.47 -5.85 -7.13
C ALA A 318 -28.09 -7.17 -6.44
N TYR A 319 -26.88 -7.25 -5.88
CA TYR A 319 -26.33 -8.46 -5.27
C TYR A 319 -26.18 -8.38 -3.74
N ALA A 320 -26.22 -7.18 -3.17
CA ALA A 320 -26.13 -7.01 -1.72
C ALA A 320 -27.43 -7.45 -1.02
N GLY A 321 -27.27 -7.97 0.21
CA GLY A 321 -28.40 -8.22 1.08
C GLY A 321 -29.00 -6.92 1.62
N ILE A 322 -30.23 -6.98 2.08
CA ILE A 322 -30.97 -5.85 2.67
C ILE A 322 -30.32 -5.34 3.97
N GLU A 323 -29.49 -6.16 4.61
CA GLU A 323 -28.79 -5.83 5.85
C GLU A 323 -27.59 -4.90 5.62
N LEU A 324 -27.10 -4.77 4.38
CA LEU A 324 -25.97 -3.90 4.08
C LEU A 324 -26.29 -2.44 4.42
N SER A 325 -25.43 -1.82 5.21
CA SER A 325 -25.56 -0.40 5.56
C SER A 325 -25.47 0.48 4.31
N SER A 326 -26.26 1.55 4.28
CA SER A 326 -26.27 2.49 3.15
C SER A 326 -24.98 3.33 3.05
N GLY A 327 -24.10 3.31 4.06
CA GLY A 327 -22.81 3.99 4.05
C GLY A 327 -22.06 3.90 5.36
N SER A 328 -20.77 4.18 5.30
CA SER A 328 -19.92 4.38 6.48
C SER A 328 -19.99 5.83 6.94
N GLU A 329 -20.16 6.02 8.23
CA GLU A 329 -20.20 7.35 8.84
C GLU A 329 -18.80 7.75 9.30
N THR A 330 -18.36 8.94 8.90
CA THR A 330 -17.09 9.54 9.32
C THR A 330 -17.35 10.91 9.92
N SER A 331 -16.61 11.27 10.97
CA SER A 331 -16.60 12.60 11.53
C SER A 331 -15.21 13.20 11.36
N ASP A 332 -15.14 14.33 10.68
CA ASP A 332 -13.91 15.08 10.46
C ASP A 332 -13.97 16.36 11.32
N PRO A 333 -12.95 16.66 12.16
CA PRO A 333 -12.91 17.88 12.96
C PRO A 333 -12.95 19.17 12.13
N VAL A 334 -12.50 19.12 10.86
CA VAL A 334 -12.45 20.29 9.95
C VAL A 334 -13.68 20.36 9.05
N HIS A 335 -14.13 19.22 8.51
CA HIS A 335 -15.20 19.15 7.49
C HIS A 335 -16.55 18.67 8.06
N GLY A 336 -16.60 18.31 9.34
CA GLY A 336 -17.81 17.85 10.00
C GLY A 336 -18.18 16.40 9.70
N TYR A 337 -19.45 16.07 9.90
CA TYR A 337 -20.00 14.74 9.66
C TYR A 337 -20.14 14.47 8.16
N ALA A 338 -19.63 13.35 7.70
CA ALA A 338 -19.82 12.86 6.33
C ALA A 338 -20.23 11.39 6.33
N ARG A 339 -21.16 11.05 5.45
CA ARG A 339 -21.54 9.66 5.17
C ARG A 339 -20.98 9.25 3.82
N GLN A 340 -20.18 8.19 3.81
CA GLN A 340 -19.57 7.68 2.60
C GLN A 340 -20.26 6.39 2.15
N PRO A 341 -20.67 6.28 0.88
CA PRO A 341 -21.22 5.05 0.35
C PRO A 341 -20.14 3.95 0.33
N LEU A 342 -20.54 2.72 0.65
CA LEU A 342 -19.69 1.54 0.59
C LEU A 342 -19.59 1.06 -0.88
N LEU A 343 -18.62 1.56 -1.61
CA LEU A 343 -18.47 1.36 -3.07
C LEU A 343 -17.48 0.25 -3.45
N SER A 344 -16.94 -0.48 -2.48
CA SER A 344 -15.99 -1.57 -2.73
C SER A 344 -16.11 -2.63 -1.64
N PRO A 345 -15.66 -3.87 -1.89
CA PRO A 345 -15.66 -4.93 -0.89
C PRO A 345 -14.60 -4.75 0.21
N HIS A 346 -13.74 -3.73 0.14
CA HIS A 346 -12.58 -3.57 1.03
C HIS A 346 -11.73 -4.84 1.12
N ASN A 347 -11.59 -5.53 -0.01
CA ASN A 347 -10.78 -6.72 -0.21
C ASN A 347 -10.35 -6.74 -1.67
N GLU A 348 -9.08 -6.52 -1.95
CA GLU A 348 -8.55 -6.41 -3.31
C GLU A 348 -8.74 -7.69 -4.12
N TYR A 349 -8.65 -8.85 -3.48
CA TYR A 349 -8.83 -10.13 -4.17
C TYR A 349 -10.26 -10.33 -4.65
N LEU A 350 -11.24 -10.00 -3.81
CA LEU A 350 -12.65 -10.09 -4.17
C LEU A 350 -13.05 -8.99 -5.15
N LEU A 351 -12.43 -7.81 -5.06
CA LEU A 351 -12.61 -6.75 -6.04
C LEU A 351 -12.12 -7.20 -7.42
N PHE A 352 -10.89 -7.74 -7.52
CA PHE A 352 -10.39 -8.30 -8.77
C PHE A 352 -11.24 -9.44 -9.29
N LEU A 353 -11.72 -10.30 -8.41
CA LEU A 353 -12.52 -11.46 -8.80
C LEU A 353 -13.88 -11.02 -9.36
N SER A 354 -14.57 -10.08 -8.72
CA SER A 354 -15.87 -9.57 -9.18
C SER A 354 -15.76 -8.69 -10.42
N GLU A 355 -14.77 -7.80 -10.48
CA GLU A 355 -14.60 -6.85 -11.59
C GLU A 355 -13.87 -7.42 -12.79
N GLN A 356 -12.90 -8.33 -12.60
CA GLN A 356 -12.02 -8.82 -13.65
C GLN A 356 -12.08 -10.35 -13.83
N GLY A 357 -12.89 -11.04 -13.04
CA GLY A 357 -13.07 -12.48 -13.10
C GLY A 357 -11.79 -13.27 -12.80
N VAL A 358 -11.82 -14.54 -13.15
CA VAL A 358 -10.66 -15.43 -12.97
C VAL A 358 -9.44 -14.96 -13.77
N LEU A 359 -9.63 -14.33 -14.94
CA LEU A 359 -8.52 -13.90 -15.80
C LEU A 359 -7.70 -12.78 -15.12
N GLY A 360 -8.37 -11.73 -14.61
CA GLY A 360 -7.67 -10.66 -13.88
C GLY A 360 -7.07 -11.15 -12.57
N PHE A 361 -7.83 -11.94 -11.81
CA PHE A 361 -7.35 -12.52 -10.54
C PHE A 361 -6.13 -13.42 -10.75
N ALA A 362 -6.14 -14.28 -11.78
CA ALA A 362 -4.98 -15.12 -12.12
C ALA A 362 -3.76 -14.29 -12.53
N GLY A 363 -3.97 -13.16 -13.20
CA GLY A 363 -2.90 -12.18 -13.50
C GLY A 363 -2.27 -11.59 -12.25
N LEU A 364 -3.09 -11.15 -11.28
CA LEU A 364 -2.63 -10.65 -9.99
C LEU A 364 -1.88 -11.73 -9.19
N ALA A 365 -2.43 -12.93 -9.14
CA ALA A 365 -1.81 -14.07 -8.48
C ALA A 365 -0.47 -14.46 -9.13
N ALA A 366 -0.40 -14.45 -10.46
CA ALA A 366 0.82 -14.70 -11.21
C ALA A 366 1.91 -13.65 -10.90
N LEU A 367 1.55 -12.36 -10.83
CA LEU A 367 2.48 -11.30 -10.41
C LEU A 367 2.99 -11.55 -8.99
N ALA A 368 2.10 -11.78 -8.03
CA ALA A 368 2.47 -12.07 -6.64
C ALA A 368 3.40 -13.28 -6.53
N ALA A 369 3.08 -14.37 -7.23
CA ALA A 369 3.88 -15.58 -7.28
C ALA A 369 5.25 -15.35 -7.94
N ALA A 370 5.32 -14.58 -9.04
CA ALA A 370 6.58 -14.24 -9.71
C ALA A 370 7.49 -13.40 -8.79
N LEU A 371 6.92 -12.42 -8.07
CA LEU A 371 7.67 -11.60 -7.11
C LEU A 371 8.16 -12.43 -5.93
N ALA A 372 7.32 -13.28 -5.34
CA ALA A 372 7.70 -14.17 -4.25
C ALA A 372 8.78 -15.17 -4.67
N ALA A 373 8.61 -15.83 -5.82
CA ALA A 373 9.61 -16.76 -6.37
C ALA A 373 10.93 -16.08 -6.69
N GLY A 374 10.89 -14.84 -7.21
CA GLY A 374 12.08 -14.05 -7.47
C GLY A 374 12.85 -13.69 -6.21
N LEU A 375 12.15 -13.26 -5.14
CA LEU A 375 12.74 -13.02 -3.83
C LEU A 375 13.32 -14.30 -3.24
N TRP A 376 12.60 -15.42 -3.32
CA TRP A 376 13.07 -16.71 -2.81
C TRP A 376 14.36 -17.19 -3.49
N LYS A 377 14.42 -17.07 -4.83
CA LYS A 377 15.63 -17.43 -5.61
C LYS A 377 16.85 -16.57 -5.27
N ARG A 378 16.63 -15.33 -4.77
CA ARG A 378 17.67 -14.36 -4.41
C ARG A 378 17.77 -14.14 -2.92
N ARG A 379 17.38 -15.14 -2.13
CA ARG A 379 17.38 -15.03 -0.67
C ARG A 379 18.75 -14.67 -0.13
N GLY A 380 18.72 -13.73 0.81
CA GLY A 380 19.89 -13.28 1.56
C GLY A 380 19.43 -12.81 2.94
N VAL A 381 19.28 -13.75 3.87
CA VAL A 381 18.68 -13.52 5.19
C VAL A 381 19.36 -12.42 6.02
N ARG A 382 20.57 -12.04 5.65
CA ARG A 382 21.31 -10.92 6.26
C ARG A 382 21.38 -9.69 5.36
N ASP A 383 20.73 -9.71 4.19
CA ASP A 383 20.61 -8.55 3.30
C ASP A 383 19.37 -7.72 3.69
N PRO A 384 19.56 -6.47 4.18
CA PRO A 384 18.43 -5.62 4.60
C PRO A 384 17.43 -5.36 3.48
N PHE A 385 17.90 -5.29 2.24
CA PHE A 385 17.04 -5.02 1.10
C PHE A 385 16.20 -6.24 0.67
N TRP A 386 16.76 -7.45 0.88
CA TRP A 386 15.98 -8.66 0.70
C TRP A 386 14.90 -8.79 1.79
N LEU A 387 15.28 -8.57 3.06
CA LEU A 387 14.33 -8.59 4.18
C LEU A 387 13.22 -7.56 3.99
N ALA A 388 13.57 -6.32 3.58
CA ALA A 388 12.57 -5.29 3.27
C ALA A 388 11.64 -5.74 2.13
N GLY A 389 12.17 -6.29 1.05
CA GLY A 389 11.36 -6.80 -0.06
C GLY A 389 10.38 -7.90 0.36
N VAL A 390 10.81 -8.84 1.21
CA VAL A 390 9.94 -9.91 1.76
C VAL A 390 8.89 -9.32 2.68
N ALA A 391 9.28 -8.42 3.59
CA ALA A 391 8.37 -7.77 4.52
C ALA A 391 7.26 -6.99 3.81
N LEU A 392 7.66 -6.16 2.84
CA LEU A 392 6.74 -5.33 2.06
C LEU A 392 5.76 -6.19 1.25
N LEU A 393 6.25 -7.25 0.57
CA LEU A 393 5.37 -8.16 -0.17
C LEU A 393 4.38 -8.87 0.75
N ALA A 394 4.86 -9.42 1.87
CA ALA A 394 3.99 -10.11 2.83
C ALA A 394 2.93 -9.17 3.42
N PHE A 395 3.33 -7.93 3.76
CA PHE A 395 2.40 -6.92 4.23
C PHE A 395 1.30 -6.63 3.20
N LEU A 396 1.67 -6.38 1.94
CA LEU A 396 0.70 -6.08 0.88
C LEU A 396 -0.28 -7.24 0.67
N LEU A 397 0.23 -8.47 0.58
CA LEU A 397 -0.62 -9.66 0.36
C LEU A 397 -1.63 -9.87 1.50
N VAL A 398 -1.26 -9.62 2.75
CA VAL A 398 -2.19 -9.72 3.87
C VAL A 398 -3.10 -8.50 3.95
N ASN A 399 -2.57 -7.29 3.71
CA ASN A 399 -3.37 -6.06 3.75
C ASN A 399 -4.50 -6.07 2.70
N PHE A 400 -4.27 -6.65 1.53
CA PHE A 400 -5.26 -6.79 0.46
C PHE A 400 -6.47 -7.68 0.83
N LEU A 401 -6.40 -8.46 1.92
CA LEU A 401 -7.56 -9.17 2.48
C LEU A 401 -8.54 -8.22 3.19
N TYR A 402 -8.09 -7.04 3.61
CA TYR A 402 -8.86 -6.11 4.44
C TYR A 402 -8.97 -4.70 3.86
N ALA A 403 -8.30 -4.45 2.76
CA ALA A 403 -8.29 -3.18 2.05
C ALA A 403 -8.19 -3.42 0.55
N ASP A 404 -8.76 -2.54 -0.20
CA ASP A 404 -8.59 -2.41 -1.64
C ASP A 404 -7.76 -1.17 -1.97
N LEU A 405 -7.33 -1.07 -3.23
CA LEU A 405 -6.57 0.08 -3.71
C LEU A 405 -7.49 1.27 -3.95
N GLY A 406 -7.38 2.24 -3.08
CA GLY A 406 -8.11 3.50 -3.14
C GLY A 406 -7.33 4.63 -2.48
N GLY A 407 -7.77 5.85 -2.73
CA GLY A 407 -7.25 7.03 -2.08
C GLY A 407 -5.77 7.34 -2.34
N PRO A 408 -5.14 8.11 -1.44
CA PRO A 408 -3.80 8.67 -1.63
C PRO A 408 -2.67 7.63 -1.55
N THR A 409 -2.91 6.47 -0.95
CA THR A 409 -1.87 5.43 -0.77
C THR A 409 -1.55 4.64 -2.04
N CYS A 410 -2.37 4.74 -3.10
CA CYS A 410 -2.16 4.03 -4.36
C CYS A 410 -0.75 4.25 -4.94
N ALA A 411 -0.28 5.50 -4.98
CA ALA A 411 1.04 5.83 -5.48
C ALA A 411 2.16 5.19 -4.64
N LEU A 412 2.02 5.19 -3.30
CA LEU A 412 2.98 4.54 -2.42
C LEU A 412 2.99 3.02 -2.62
N ILE A 413 1.82 2.39 -2.69
CA ILE A 413 1.71 0.95 -2.91
C ILE A 413 2.34 0.56 -4.26
N ALA A 414 2.11 1.34 -5.31
CA ALA A 414 2.73 1.14 -6.61
C ALA A 414 4.27 1.20 -6.55
N VAL A 415 4.82 2.20 -5.83
CA VAL A 415 6.27 2.29 -5.58
C VAL A 415 6.76 1.09 -4.77
N VAL A 416 6.04 0.65 -3.76
CA VAL A 416 6.39 -0.51 -2.92
C VAL A 416 6.42 -1.80 -3.76
N ILE A 417 5.43 -2.03 -4.64
CA ILE A 417 5.45 -3.14 -5.60
C ILE A 417 6.71 -3.04 -6.48
N GLY A 418 7.07 -1.85 -6.92
CA GLY A 418 8.29 -1.59 -7.70
C GLY A 418 9.58 -1.87 -6.94
N ILE A 419 9.67 -1.51 -5.64
CA ILE A 419 10.78 -1.86 -4.74
C ILE A 419 10.94 -3.39 -4.65
N VAL A 420 9.83 -4.09 -4.41
CA VAL A 420 9.80 -5.56 -4.36
C VAL A 420 10.24 -6.15 -5.69
N ALA A 421 9.70 -5.64 -6.81
CA ALA A 421 10.03 -6.09 -8.16
C ALA A 421 11.51 -5.86 -8.50
N SER A 422 12.09 -4.71 -8.15
CA SER A 422 13.50 -4.41 -8.36
C SER A 422 14.40 -5.46 -7.72
N ARG A 423 14.08 -5.89 -6.49
CA ARG A 423 14.83 -6.93 -5.79
C ARG A 423 14.54 -8.33 -6.35
N SER A 424 13.27 -8.61 -6.65
CA SER A 424 12.80 -9.90 -7.19
C SER A 424 13.34 -10.18 -8.58
N LEU A 425 13.32 -9.20 -9.48
CA LEU A 425 13.76 -9.36 -10.87
C LEU A 425 15.29 -9.28 -11.04
N GLY A 426 16.00 -8.77 -10.00
CA GLY A 426 17.47 -8.75 -9.95
C GLY A 426 18.11 -7.56 -10.67
N THR A 427 17.44 -6.42 -10.70
CA THR A 427 18.01 -5.15 -11.17
C THR A 427 18.97 -4.56 -10.16
N VAL A 428 18.69 -4.73 -8.87
CA VAL A 428 19.58 -4.33 -7.79
C VAL A 428 20.65 -5.39 -7.61
N ARG A 429 21.87 -5.11 -8.09
CA ARG A 429 23.05 -5.96 -7.89
C ARG A 429 23.47 -5.96 -6.42
N ALA A 430 23.95 -7.11 -5.95
CA ALA A 430 24.41 -7.30 -4.57
C ALA A 430 25.61 -6.42 -4.23
#